data_1549118b774487c20de833f2ed6ab724
#
_entry.id   1549118b774487c20de833f2ed6ab724
#
_cell.length_a   1.000
_cell.length_b   1.000
_cell.length_c   1.000
_cell.angle_alpha   90.00
_cell.angle_beta   90.00
_cell.angle_gamma   90.00
#
_symmetry.space_group_name_H-M   'P 1'
#
loop_
_entity.id
_entity.type
_entity.pdbx_description
1 polymer ?
#
loop_
_entity_poly.entity_id
_entity_poly.type
_entity_poly.pdbx_seq_one_letter_code
_entity_poly.pdbx_strand_id
1 'polypeptide(L)'
;MSQTHSVIIIPGLGDNANYIKLLTNSWKKYGLDIIAYPIDWNDNEKTFQPKLDKLLRLIDKLHASGEEVSIVGTSAGGSAALNVLVERKNIIHRVVNVCGRLRVGPESGFWSFVLRTKKSPSFADSVKMFESREKLLSNDDRKKIMTIAPLFGDQLVPYSTVPIDGAINNKVFMGEHILSIATAMTIYSPLKSFLLSN
;
A
#
# COMPACT_ATOMS: atom_id res chain seq x y z
N MET A 1 13.61 24.58 -10.61
CA MET A 1 12.87 23.44 -11.18
C MET A 1 11.99 22.92 -10.08
N SER A 2 10.70 22.63 -10.32
CA SER A 2 9.84 21.99 -9.32
C SER A 2 10.36 20.57 -9.07
N GLN A 3 10.43 20.18 -7.81
CA GLN A 3 10.81 18.81 -7.42
C GLN A 3 9.79 17.80 -8.00
N THR A 4 10.27 16.75 -8.63
CA THR A 4 9.40 15.67 -9.14
C THR A 4 8.87 14.88 -7.97
N HIS A 5 7.55 14.63 -7.95
CA HIS A 5 6.92 13.77 -6.93
C HIS A 5 6.60 12.40 -7.54
N SER A 6 7.43 11.42 -7.23
CA SER A 6 7.27 10.04 -7.67
C SER A 6 6.37 9.25 -6.73
N VAL A 7 5.34 8.61 -7.28
CA VAL A 7 4.43 7.74 -6.53
C VAL A 7 4.57 6.30 -7.01
N ILE A 8 5.22 5.48 -6.18
CA ILE A 8 5.34 4.05 -6.43
C ILE A 8 4.04 3.38 -6.04
N ILE A 9 3.41 2.66 -6.97
CA ILE A 9 2.17 1.94 -6.70
C ILE A 9 2.40 0.44 -6.78
N ILE A 10 2.18 -0.24 -5.66
CA ILE A 10 2.36 -1.68 -5.50
C ILE A 10 1.00 -2.35 -5.65
N PRO A 11 0.79 -3.17 -6.71
CA PRO A 11 -0.48 -3.87 -6.91
C PRO A 11 -0.71 -5.00 -5.90
N GLY A 12 -1.96 -5.49 -5.87
CA GLY A 12 -2.34 -6.69 -5.12
C GLY A 12 -1.81 -7.98 -5.74
N LEU A 13 -2.32 -9.13 -5.28
CA LEU A 13 -1.85 -10.48 -5.69
C LEU A 13 -1.88 -10.75 -7.20
N GLY A 14 -2.67 -10.00 -7.97
CA GLY A 14 -2.70 -10.10 -9.43
C GLY A 14 -1.51 -9.44 -10.14
N ASP A 15 -0.67 -8.69 -9.45
CA ASP A 15 0.53 -7.98 -9.96
C ASP A 15 0.32 -7.20 -11.27
N ASN A 16 -0.89 -6.68 -11.49
CA ASN A 16 -1.28 -6.09 -12.77
C ASN A 16 -0.88 -4.62 -12.87
N ALA A 17 0.32 -4.35 -13.37
CA ALA A 17 0.84 -3.00 -13.60
C ALA A 17 0.01 -2.20 -14.62
N ASN A 18 -0.55 -2.85 -15.64
CA ASN A 18 -1.37 -2.16 -16.65
C ASN A 18 -2.69 -1.66 -16.07
N TYR A 19 -3.31 -2.44 -15.18
CA TYR A 19 -4.49 -2.02 -14.45
C TYR A 19 -4.20 -0.79 -13.58
N ILE A 20 -3.09 -0.78 -12.84
CA ILE A 20 -2.66 0.39 -12.07
C ILE A 20 -2.47 1.61 -12.97
N LYS A 21 -1.75 1.48 -14.07
CA LYS A 21 -1.55 2.59 -15.03
C LYS A 21 -2.87 3.15 -15.58
N LEU A 22 -3.85 2.28 -15.86
CA LEU A 22 -5.16 2.69 -16.30
C LEU A 22 -5.89 3.52 -15.23
N LEU A 23 -5.92 3.03 -13.99
CA LEU A 23 -6.61 3.69 -12.87
C LEU A 23 -5.99 5.05 -12.51
N THR A 24 -4.69 5.21 -12.73
CA THR A 24 -3.93 6.39 -12.31
C THR A 24 -3.54 7.33 -13.46
N ASN A 25 -4.02 7.07 -14.66
CA ASN A 25 -3.69 7.87 -15.85
C ASN A 25 -3.96 9.38 -15.67
N SER A 26 -4.98 9.73 -14.89
CA SER A 26 -5.31 11.12 -14.58
C SER A 26 -4.38 11.79 -13.54
N TRP A 27 -3.52 11.03 -12.83
CA TRP A 27 -2.72 11.56 -11.73
C TRP A 27 -1.60 12.49 -12.21
N LYS A 28 -1.12 12.32 -13.45
CA LYS A 28 -0.15 13.22 -14.08
C LYS A 28 -0.59 14.68 -14.11
N LYS A 29 -1.91 14.93 -14.19
CA LYS A 29 -2.47 16.30 -14.15
C LYS A 29 -2.20 17.02 -12.82
N TYR A 30 -1.92 16.27 -11.78
CA TYR A 30 -1.63 16.78 -10.43
C TYR A 30 -0.13 16.85 -10.15
N GLY A 31 0.73 16.64 -11.16
CA GLY A 31 2.19 16.67 -11.00
C GLY A 31 2.77 15.39 -10.37
N LEU A 32 1.99 14.30 -10.29
CA LEU A 32 2.45 13.03 -9.76
C LEU A 32 3.02 12.15 -10.87
N ASP A 33 4.26 11.71 -10.73
CA ASP A 33 4.87 10.72 -11.63
C ASP A 33 4.63 9.30 -11.09
N ILE A 34 3.97 8.45 -11.89
CA ILE A 34 3.46 7.16 -11.44
C ILE A 34 4.37 6.03 -11.87
N ILE A 35 4.87 5.28 -10.89
CA ILE A 35 5.67 4.07 -11.09
C ILE A 35 4.85 2.87 -10.62
N ALA A 36 4.21 2.15 -11.54
CA ALA A 36 3.57 0.87 -11.22
C ALA A 36 4.65 -0.20 -11.00
N TYR A 37 4.74 -0.74 -9.79
CA TYR A 37 5.79 -1.67 -9.36
C TYR A 37 5.22 -3.03 -8.95
N PRO A 38 5.11 -4.02 -9.87
CA PRO A 38 4.78 -5.39 -9.54
C PRO A 38 5.85 -6.00 -8.62
N ILE A 39 5.41 -6.83 -7.67
CA ILE A 39 6.30 -7.44 -6.66
C ILE A 39 6.57 -8.92 -6.95
N ASP A 40 5.87 -9.51 -7.91
CA ASP A 40 5.90 -10.95 -8.23
C ASP A 40 5.41 -11.81 -7.06
N TRP A 41 4.20 -11.50 -6.56
CA TRP A 41 3.61 -12.20 -5.41
C TRP A 41 3.49 -13.73 -5.59
N ASN A 42 3.49 -14.22 -6.82
CA ASN A 42 3.24 -15.63 -7.17
C ASN A 42 4.49 -16.39 -7.63
N ASP A 43 5.68 -15.90 -7.33
CA ASP A 43 6.96 -16.51 -7.72
C ASP A 43 7.46 -17.64 -6.80
N ASN A 44 6.61 -18.09 -5.86
CA ASN A 44 6.92 -19.12 -4.84
C ASN A 44 7.99 -18.72 -3.80
N GLU A 45 8.45 -17.49 -3.79
CA GLU A 45 9.29 -16.96 -2.71
C GLU A 45 8.59 -17.11 -1.36
N LYS A 46 9.29 -17.68 -0.37
CA LYS A 46 8.72 -17.91 0.96
C LYS A 46 8.74 -16.67 1.85
N THR A 47 9.71 -15.79 1.63
CA THR A 47 9.94 -14.59 2.44
C THR A 47 9.74 -13.32 1.62
N PHE A 48 9.31 -12.26 2.30
CA PHE A 48 9.13 -10.96 1.66
C PHE A 48 10.43 -10.14 1.58
N GLN A 49 11.43 -10.43 2.41
CA GLN A 49 12.65 -9.62 2.52
C GLN A 49 13.37 -9.36 1.18
N PRO A 50 13.60 -10.34 0.29
CA PRO A 50 14.26 -10.08 -0.99
C PRO A 50 13.50 -9.09 -1.89
N LYS A 51 12.15 -9.12 -1.82
CA LYS A 51 11.27 -8.20 -2.56
C LYS A 51 11.34 -6.80 -1.97
N LEU A 52 11.32 -6.71 -0.65
CA LEU A 52 11.50 -5.45 0.08
C LEU A 52 12.84 -4.80 -0.28
N ASP A 53 13.94 -5.56 -0.28
CA ASP A 53 15.28 -5.04 -0.60
C ASP A 53 15.36 -4.49 -2.03
N LYS A 54 14.69 -5.13 -3.00
CA LYS A 54 14.61 -4.61 -4.38
C LYS A 54 13.85 -3.28 -4.43
N LEU A 55 12.75 -3.19 -3.72
CA LEU A 55 11.91 -1.99 -3.65
C LEU A 55 12.64 -0.84 -2.95
N LEU A 56 13.36 -1.12 -1.86
CA LEU A 56 14.17 -0.12 -1.14
C LEU A 56 15.26 0.46 -2.03
N ARG A 57 15.95 -0.36 -2.84
CA ARG A 57 16.95 0.14 -3.80
C ARG A 57 16.37 1.12 -4.83
N LEU A 58 15.15 0.86 -5.31
CA LEU A 58 14.46 1.80 -6.21
C LEU A 58 14.17 3.13 -5.50
N ILE A 59 13.67 3.08 -4.27
CA ILE A 59 13.34 4.26 -3.46
C ILE A 59 14.61 5.09 -3.19
N ASP A 60 15.67 4.42 -2.75
CA ASP A 60 16.96 5.08 -2.47
C ASP A 60 17.50 5.79 -3.73
N LYS A 61 17.35 5.17 -4.92
CA LYS A 61 17.73 5.77 -6.20
C LYS A 61 16.91 7.02 -6.55
N LEU A 62 15.59 6.96 -6.40
CA LEU A 62 14.69 8.09 -6.66
C LEU A 62 15.01 9.26 -5.70
N HIS A 63 15.18 8.95 -4.42
CA HIS A 63 15.54 9.95 -3.43
C HIS A 63 16.90 10.60 -3.73
N ALA A 64 17.90 9.80 -4.11
CA ALA A 64 19.22 10.30 -4.48
C ALA A 64 19.20 11.20 -5.73
N SER A 65 18.22 11.03 -6.63
CA SER A 65 18.00 11.95 -7.76
C SER A 65 17.20 13.22 -7.37
N GLY A 66 16.89 13.42 -6.09
CA GLY A 66 16.21 14.62 -5.59
C GLY A 66 14.69 14.56 -5.72
N GLU A 67 14.11 13.39 -5.96
CA GLU A 67 12.67 13.22 -6.07
C GLU A 67 12.01 13.08 -4.69
N GLU A 68 10.81 13.63 -4.54
CA GLU A 68 9.92 13.30 -3.43
C GLU A 68 9.27 11.95 -3.70
N VAL A 69 9.27 11.05 -2.72
CA VAL A 69 8.79 9.67 -2.92
C VAL A 69 7.62 9.36 -2.00
N SER A 70 6.48 9.00 -2.60
CA SER A 70 5.32 8.43 -1.91
C SER A 70 5.01 7.02 -2.40
N ILE A 71 4.30 6.26 -1.57
CA ILE A 71 3.95 4.87 -1.90
C ILE A 71 2.46 4.63 -1.71
N VAL A 72 1.86 3.93 -2.66
CA VAL A 72 0.49 3.45 -2.56
C VAL A 72 0.49 1.93 -2.73
N GLY A 73 0.02 1.21 -1.73
CA GLY A 73 -0.19 -0.23 -1.82
C GLY A 73 -1.66 -0.57 -1.98
N THR A 74 -2.02 -1.33 -3.01
CA THR A 74 -3.40 -1.82 -3.20
C THR A 74 -3.50 -3.28 -2.78
N SER A 75 -4.51 -3.66 -1.98
CA SER A 75 -4.71 -5.04 -1.52
C SER A 75 -3.43 -5.60 -0.86
N ALA A 76 -2.85 -6.69 -1.38
CA ALA A 76 -1.59 -7.26 -0.88
C ALA A 76 -0.42 -6.25 -0.87
N GLY A 77 -0.41 -5.28 -1.80
CA GLY A 77 0.60 -4.23 -1.83
C GLY A 77 0.60 -3.30 -0.61
N GLY A 78 -0.50 -3.26 0.15
CA GLY A 78 -0.62 -2.43 1.35
C GLY A 78 0.42 -2.77 2.42
N SER A 79 0.58 -4.04 2.77
CA SER A 79 1.60 -4.47 3.75
C SER A 79 3.03 -4.21 3.26
N ALA A 80 3.27 -4.35 1.95
CA ALA A 80 4.56 -4.02 1.36
C ALA A 80 4.89 -2.52 1.49
N ALA A 81 3.92 -1.65 1.18
CA ALA A 81 4.07 -0.19 1.30
C ALA A 81 4.40 0.22 2.74
N LEU A 82 3.72 -0.37 3.73
CA LEU A 82 3.96 -0.07 5.14
C LEU A 82 5.32 -0.59 5.64
N ASN A 83 5.79 -1.76 5.16
CA ASN A 83 7.13 -2.24 5.47
C ASN A 83 8.21 -1.28 4.93
N VAL A 84 8.00 -0.70 3.75
CA VAL A 84 8.91 0.33 3.23
C VAL A 84 8.96 1.55 4.14
N LEU A 85 7.82 2.04 4.61
CA LEU A 85 7.81 3.18 5.54
C LEU A 85 8.63 2.87 6.80
N VAL A 86 8.50 1.67 7.37
CA VAL A 86 9.29 1.28 8.55
C VAL A 86 10.80 1.37 8.28
N GLU A 87 11.26 1.01 7.08
CA GLU A 87 12.67 1.03 6.70
C GLU A 87 13.18 2.42 6.26
N ARG A 88 12.30 3.28 5.72
CA ARG A 88 12.69 4.56 5.08
C ARG A 88 11.86 5.75 5.57
N LYS A 89 11.61 5.83 6.88
CA LYS A 89 10.78 6.86 7.53
C LYS A 89 11.16 8.30 7.15
N ASN A 90 12.46 8.56 7.01
CA ASN A 90 12.99 9.89 6.71
C ASN A 90 12.93 10.23 5.21
N ILE A 91 12.78 9.24 4.34
CA ILE A 91 12.75 9.40 2.88
C ILE A 91 11.32 9.48 2.36
N ILE A 92 10.45 8.65 2.90
CA ILE A 92 9.06 8.55 2.42
C ILE A 92 8.25 9.76 2.88
N HIS A 93 7.65 10.42 1.89
CA HIS A 93 6.73 11.55 2.11
C HIS A 93 5.37 11.07 2.62
N ARG A 94 4.65 10.21 1.86
CA ARG A 94 3.34 9.67 2.23
C ARG A 94 3.22 8.19 1.88
N VAL A 95 2.42 7.46 2.66
CA VAL A 95 2.05 6.07 2.37
C VAL A 95 0.55 5.89 2.42
N VAL A 96 -0.02 5.25 1.40
CA VAL A 96 -1.44 4.92 1.38
C VAL A 96 -1.64 3.41 1.26
N ASN A 97 -2.42 2.85 2.18
CA ASN A 97 -2.93 1.49 2.10
C ASN A 97 -4.37 1.51 1.57
N VAL A 98 -4.59 0.96 0.38
CA VAL A 98 -5.93 0.86 -0.23
C VAL A 98 -6.44 -0.57 -0.14
N CYS A 99 -7.39 -0.82 0.74
CA CYS A 99 -8.03 -2.13 0.96
C CYS A 99 -7.04 -3.27 1.29
N GLY A 100 -5.86 -2.95 1.81
CA GLY A 100 -4.82 -3.94 2.10
C GLY A 100 -4.91 -4.47 3.53
N ARG A 101 -4.65 -5.77 3.69
CA ARG A 101 -4.55 -6.44 4.98
C ARG A 101 -3.21 -6.15 5.63
N LEU A 102 -3.22 -5.59 6.83
CA LEU A 102 -2.02 -5.17 7.58
C LEU A 102 -1.72 -6.05 8.81
N ARG A 103 -2.67 -6.89 9.21
CA ARG A 103 -2.55 -7.79 10.37
C ARG A 103 -3.08 -9.17 10.06
N VAL A 104 -2.58 -10.16 10.79
CA VAL A 104 -3.02 -11.56 10.67
C VAL A 104 -4.52 -11.68 10.91
N GLY A 105 -5.05 -11.09 11.97
CA GLY A 105 -6.48 -11.07 12.26
C GLY A 105 -7.08 -12.49 12.44
N PRO A 106 -8.29 -12.79 11.89
CA PRO A 106 -8.96 -14.06 12.11
C PRO A 106 -8.15 -15.29 11.68
N GLU A 107 -8.05 -16.29 12.55
CA GLU A 107 -7.35 -17.56 12.30
C GLU A 107 -8.22 -18.58 11.53
N SER A 108 -9.53 -18.48 11.64
CA SER A 108 -10.49 -19.42 11.05
C SER A 108 -11.61 -18.70 10.28
N GLY A 109 -12.41 -19.46 9.54
CA GLY A 109 -13.52 -18.95 8.76
C GLY A 109 -13.12 -18.35 7.42
N PHE A 110 -14.09 -17.70 6.77
CA PHE A 110 -13.94 -17.16 5.40
C PHE A 110 -12.79 -16.13 5.27
N TRP A 111 -12.53 -15.32 6.29
CA TRP A 111 -11.45 -14.35 6.33
C TRP A 111 -10.16 -14.86 6.98
N SER A 112 -10.06 -16.17 7.20
CA SER A 112 -8.84 -16.78 7.76
C SER A 112 -7.60 -16.34 7.03
N PHE A 113 -6.60 -15.93 7.79
CA PHE A 113 -5.31 -15.49 7.24
C PHE A 113 -4.68 -16.58 6.37
N VAL A 114 -4.63 -17.81 6.87
CA VAL A 114 -4.04 -18.95 6.15
C VAL A 114 -4.75 -19.18 4.81
N LEU A 115 -6.09 -19.14 4.79
CA LEU A 115 -6.87 -19.34 3.56
C LEU A 115 -6.57 -18.24 2.53
N ARG A 116 -6.48 -16.99 2.97
CA ARG A 116 -6.32 -15.82 2.09
C ARG A 116 -4.90 -15.64 1.59
N THR A 117 -3.91 -16.16 2.29
CA THR A 117 -2.49 -16.04 1.91
C THR A 117 -1.88 -17.33 1.33
N LYS A 118 -2.66 -18.43 1.26
CA LYS A 118 -2.20 -19.76 0.84
C LYS A 118 -1.40 -19.76 -0.48
N LYS A 119 -1.79 -18.91 -1.43
CA LYS A 119 -1.17 -18.84 -2.77
C LYS A 119 0.07 -17.96 -2.84
N SER A 120 0.36 -17.19 -1.80
CA SER A 120 1.51 -16.28 -1.77
C SER A 120 2.14 -16.25 -0.39
N PRO A 121 3.12 -17.13 -0.12
CA PRO A 121 3.84 -17.13 1.15
C PRO A 121 4.54 -15.80 1.44
N SER A 122 5.11 -15.15 0.43
CA SER A 122 5.76 -13.85 0.58
C SER A 122 4.77 -12.73 0.97
N PHE A 123 3.50 -12.80 0.52
CA PHE A 123 2.46 -11.91 1.02
C PHE A 123 2.13 -12.19 2.50
N ALA A 124 2.01 -13.46 2.88
CA ALA A 124 1.79 -13.82 4.28
C ALA A 124 2.93 -13.28 5.17
N ASP A 125 4.17 -13.43 4.72
CA ASP A 125 5.35 -12.93 5.42
C ASP A 125 5.36 -11.39 5.50
N SER A 126 5.00 -10.69 4.42
CA SER A 126 4.88 -9.23 4.40
C SER A 126 3.90 -8.69 5.44
N VAL A 127 2.73 -9.34 5.61
CA VAL A 127 1.74 -8.95 6.63
C VAL A 127 2.30 -9.16 8.03
N LYS A 128 2.85 -10.34 8.33
CA LYS A 128 3.45 -10.66 9.64
C LYS A 128 4.62 -9.73 9.97
N MET A 129 5.46 -9.45 8.98
CA MET A 129 6.58 -8.54 9.12
C MET A 129 6.10 -7.14 9.53
N PHE A 130 5.10 -6.58 8.83
CA PHE A 130 4.57 -5.27 9.20
C PHE A 130 3.91 -5.28 10.59
N GLU A 131 3.04 -6.24 10.87
CA GLU A 131 2.34 -6.35 12.15
C GLU A 131 3.33 -6.37 13.34
N SER A 132 4.43 -7.12 13.22
CA SER A 132 5.47 -7.19 14.27
C SER A 132 6.24 -5.88 14.44
N ARG A 133 6.34 -5.06 13.38
CA ARG A 133 7.12 -3.84 13.30
C ARG A 133 6.30 -2.55 13.43
N GLU A 134 4.98 -2.61 13.42
CA GLU A 134 4.10 -1.43 13.54
C GLU A 134 4.43 -0.56 14.76
N LYS A 135 4.83 -1.20 15.85
CA LYS A 135 5.27 -0.53 17.10
C LYS A 135 6.51 0.35 16.94
N LEU A 136 7.28 0.20 15.86
CA LEU A 136 8.45 1.02 15.56
C LEU A 136 8.08 2.37 14.95
N LEU A 137 6.81 2.57 14.55
CA LEU A 137 6.31 3.83 14.00
C LEU A 137 6.01 4.80 15.12
N SER A 138 6.64 5.96 15.07
CA SER A 138 6.32 7.10 15.94
C SER A 138 4.98 7.74 15.57
N ASN A 139 4.48 8.64 16.40
CA ASN A 139 3.28 9.40 16.08
C ASN A 139 3.42 10.24 14.80
N ASP A 140 4.61 10.75 14.51
CA ASP A 140 4.86 11.53 13.29
C ASP A 140 4.95 10.63 12.05
N ASP A 141 5.52 9.43 12.18
CA ASP A 141 5.46 8.43 11.10
C ASP A 141 4.02 8.06 10.76
N ARG A 142 3.15 7.90 11.76
CA ARG A 142 1.74 7.54 11.58
C ARG A 142 0.94 8.63 10.87
N LYS A 143 1.27 9.91 11.04
CA LYS A 143 0.67 11.03 10.29
C LYS A 143 0.97 10.97 8.78
N LYS A 144 2.02 10.25 8.38
CA LYS A 144 2.35 10.00 6.97
C LYS A 144 1.53 8.88 6.34
N ILE A 145 0.64 8.24 7.10
CA ILE A 145 -0.11 7.07 6.65
C ILE A 145 -1.59 7.42 6.45
N MET A 146 -2.15 6.99 5.32
CA MET A 146 -3.58 6.91 5.10
C MET A 146 -3.98 5.45 4.85
N THR A 147 -5.03 4.98 5.50
CA THR A 147 -5.69 3.72 5.14
C THR A 147 -7.05 3.99 4.53
N ILE A 148 -7.43 3.23 3.52
CA ILE A 148 -8.73 3.32 2.86
C ILE A 148 -9.36 1.93 2.84
N ALA A 149 -10.58 1.81 3.35
CA ALA A 149 -11.37 0.57 3.35
C ALA A 149 -12.73 0.79 2.70
N PRO A 150 -13.42 -0.27 2.25
CA PRO A 150 -14.81 -0.18 1.82
C PRO A 150 -15.73 0.19 2.99
N LEU A 151 -16.71 1.08 2.74
CA LEU A 151 -17.69 1.48 3.76
C LEU A 151 -18.65 0.33 4.10
N PHE A 152 -19.08 -0.43 3.10
CA PHE A 152 -20.10 -1.49 3.24
C PHE A 152 -19.52 -2.90 3.41
N GLY A 153 -18.24 -2.98 3.78
CA GLY A 153 -17.54 -4.25 4.00
C GLY A 153 -16.69 -4.69 2.82
N ASP A 154 -15.81 -5.63 3.08
CA ASP A 154 -14.86 -6.21 2.11
C ASP A 154 -14.95 -7.73 2.21
N GLN A 155 -15.18 -8.40 1.08
CA GLN A 155 -15.28 -9.85 1.04
C GLN A 155 -13.91 -10.55 1.13
N LEU A 156 -12.80 -9.84 0.97
CA LEU A 156 -11.44 -10.42 1.01
C LEU A 156 -10.66 -10.05 2.27
N VAL A 157 -10.86 -8.83 2.78
CA VAL A 157 -10.06 -8.26 3.89
C VAL A 157 -10.99 -7.83 5.02
N PRO A 158 -10.89 -8.42 6.21
CA PRO A 158 -11.69 -7.98 7.36
C PRO A 158 -11.24 -6.59 7.80
N TYR A 159 -12.21 -5.69 8.03
CA TYR A 159 -11.94 -4.29 8.38
C TYR A 159 -11.00 -4.15 9.59
N SER A 160 -11.13 -5.02 10.60
CA SER A 160 -10.27 -5.01 11.80
C SER A 160 -8.77 -5.11 11.52
N THR A 161 -8.38 -5.52 10.30
CA THR A 161 -6.97 -5.67 9.91
C THR A 161 -6.42 -4.50 9.09
N VAL A 162 -7.22 -3.46 8.84
CA VAL A 162 -6.86 -2.34 7.94
C VAL A 162 -6.44 -1.08 8.70
N PRO A 163 -7.15 -0.58 9.73
CA PRO A 163 -6.84 0.69 10.36
C PRO A 163 -5.51 0.67 11.13
N ILE A 164 -4.85 1.82 11.18
CA ILE A 164 -3.65 2.05 12.00
C ILE A 164 -3.97 3.18 12.98
N ASP A 165 -3.74 2.96 14.26
CA ASP A 165 -3.93 3.98 15.28
C ASP A 165 -3.00 5.17 15.04
N GLY A 166 -3.55 6.39 15.13
CA GLY A 166 -2.80 7.62 14.86
C GLY A 166 -2.59 7.96 13.39
N ALA A 167 -3.02 7.09 12.45
CA ALA A 167 -3.05 7.37 11.01
C ALA A 167 -4.41 7.96 10.56
N ILE A 168 -4.48 8.44 9.33
CA ILE A 168 -5.73 8.85 8.69
C ILE A 168 -6.44 7.59 8.18
N ASN A 169 -7.55 7.20 8.84
CA ASN A 169 -8.31 6.01 8.47
C ASN A 169 -9.61 6.40 7.77
N ASN A 170 -9.67 6.23 6.46
CA ASN A 170 -10.79 6.63 5.62
C ASN A 170 -11.59 5.44 5.09
N LYS A 171 -12.80 5.72 4.63
CA LYS A 171 -13.66 4.76 3.94
C LYS A 171 -14.11 5.30 2.59
N VAL A 172 -14.09 4.44 1.57
CA VAL A 172 -14.68 4.74 0.27
C VAL A 172 -16.10 4.18 0.20
N PHE A 173 -17.02 4.92 -0.43
CA PHE A 173 -18.43 4.53 -0.54
C PHE A 173 -18.62 3.38 -1.53
N MET A 174 -18.16 2.21 -1.14
CA MET A 174 -18.22 0.93 -1.88
C MET A 174 -18.35 -0.23 -0.90
N GLY A 175 -18.80 -1.40 -1.41
CA GLY A 175 -18.97 -2.64 -0.65
C GLY A 175 -18.26 -3.85 -1.28
N GLU A 176 -17.37 -3.65 -2.27
CA GLU A 176 -16.65 -4.71 -2.97
C GLU A 176 -15.17 -4.34 -3.11
N HIS A 177 -14.29 -5.32 -2.97
CA HIS A 177 -12.85 -5.11 -2.88
C HIS A 177 -12.24 -4.41 -4.11
N ILE A 178 -12.48 -4.96 -5.30
CA ILE A 178 -11.88 -4.45 -6.55
C ILE A 178 -12.48 -3.10 -6.94
N LEU A 179 -13.80 -2.94 -6.80
CA LEU A 179 -14.47 -1.66 -7.07
C LEU A 179 -14.02 -0.58 -6.07
N SER A 180 -13.78 -0.95 -4.82
CA SER A 180 -13.26 -0.02 -3.82
C SER A 180 -11.85 0.48 -4.16
N ILE A 181 -10.98 -0.41 -4.62
CA ILE A 181 -9.65 -0.04 -5.12
C ILE A 181 -9.79 0.88 -6.34
N ALA A 182 -10.60 0.49 -7.33
CA ALA A 182 -10.81 1.30 -8.53
C ALA A 182 -11.35 2.70 -8.19
N THR A 183 -12.35 2.79 -7.31
CA THR A 183 -12.93 4.07 -6.85
C THR A 183 -11.89 4.92 -6.11
N ALA A 184 -11.14 4.31 -5.19
CA ALA A 184 -10.09 5.01 -4.44
C ALA A 184 -9.01 5.58 -5.36
N MET A 185 -8.58 4.80 -6.36
CA MET A 185 -7.50 5.19 -7.26
C MET A 185 -7.93 6.18 -8.35
N THR A 186 -9.21 6.24 -8.72
CA THR A 186 -9.69 7.11 -9.81
C THR A 186 -10.30 8.41 -9.32
N ILE A 187 -11.39 8.33 -8.55
CA ILE A 187 -12.25 9.48 -8.22
C ILE A 187 -12.16 9.96 -6.78
N TYR A 188 -11.55 9.20 -5.87
CA TYR A 188 -11.47 9.55 -4.46
C TYR A 188 -10.42 10.65 -4.22
N SER A 189 -10.87 11.92 -4.21
CA SER A 189 -10.00 13.09 -4.08
C SER A 189 -9.16 13.12 -2.80
N PRO A 190 -9.64 12.66 -1.61
CA PRO A 190 -8.83 12.71 -0.39
C PRO A 190 -7.50 11.96 -0.50
N LEU A 191 -7.41 10.87 -1.31
CA LEU A 191 -6.16 10.17 -1.53
C LEU A 191 -5.14 11.07 -2.23
N LYS A 192 -5.55 11.74 -3.32
CA LYS A 192 -4.66 12.64 -4.07
C LYS A 192 -4.27 13.86 -3.25
N SER A 193 -5.23 14.46 -2.53
CA SER A 193 -4.95 15.58 -1.63
C SER A 193 -3.96 15.21 -0.52
N PHE A 194 -4.04 13.99 0.01
CA PHE A 194 -3.10 13.50 1.01
C PHE A 194 -1.69 13.31 0.45
N LEU A 195 -1.54 12.76 -0.75
CA LEU A 195 -0.24 12.64 -1.41
C LEU A 195 0.42 13.99 -1.66
N LEU A 196 -0.36 15.02 -1.92
CA LEU A 196 0.11 16.38 -2.25
C LEU A 196 0.20 17.31 -1.03
N SER A 197 -0.22 16.86 0.17
CA SER A 197 -0.13 17.70 1.37
C SER A 197 1.31 17.79 1.88
N ASN A 198 1.69 18.97 2.36
CA ASN A 198 2.98 19.21 3.01
C ASN A 198 3.04 18.57 4.40
#